data_527ab8ccea968ac4e1bfc61d4dee4208
#
_entry.id   527ab8ccea968ac4e1bfc61d4dee4208
#
_cell.length_a   1.000
_cell.length_b   1.000
_cell.length_c   1.000
_cell.angle_alpha   90.00
_cell.angle_beta   90.00
_cell.angle_gamma   90.00
#
_symmetry.space_group_name_H-M   'P 1'
#
loop_
_entity.id
_entity.type
_entity.pdbx_description
1 polymer ?
#
loop_
_entity_poly.entity_id
_entity_poly.type
_entity_poly.pdbx_seq_one_letter_code
_entity_poly.pdbx_strand_id
1 'polypeptide(L)'
;MNIDDARNFSMGLGFPPLVGTLAEIQEAEQIRAEKLKQVPWFEENGEFYLNLGELETTFLLDDSLRHLRLADSARFWIENCDLDFWELLKWFQ
;
A
#
# COMPACT_ATOMS: atom_id res chain seq x y z
N MET A 1 12.30 8.52 -4.92
CA MET A 1 11.24 9.42 -5.44
C MET A 1 11.23 10.71 -4.66
N ASN A 2 10.96 11.84 -5.35
CA ASN A 2 10.63 13.04 -4.62
C ASN A 2 9.18 12.97 -4.14
N ILE A 3 8.74 13.96 -3.35
CA ILE A 3 7.42 13.95 -2.74
C ILE A 3 6.29 13.96 -3.75
N ASP A 4 6.43 14.76 -4.81
CA ASP A 4 5.39 14.83 -5.84
C ASP A 4 5.26 13.52 -6.61
N ASP A 5 6.39 12.89 -6.92
CA ASP A 5 6.39 11.59 -7.60
C ASP A 5 5.80 10.50 -6.71
N ALA A 6 6.13 10.52 -5.42
CA ALA A 6 5.60 9.56 -4.45
C ALA A 6 4.08 9.68 -4.34
N ARG A 7 3.58 10.92 -4.24
CA ARG A 7 2.14 11.17 -4.18
C ARG A 7 1.44 10.72 -5.45
N ASN A 8 1.98 11.09 -6.61
CA ASN A 8 1.39 10.72 -7.90
C ASN A 8 1.37 9.21 -8.09
N PHE A 9 2.42 8.52 -7.66
CA PHE A 9 2.48 7.07 -7.73
C PHE A 9 1.37 6.43 -6.90
N SER A 10 1.22 6.87 -5.65
CA SER A 10 0.18 6.34 -4.76
C SER A 10 -1.23 6.64 -5.26
N MET A 11 -1.45 7.86 -5.76
CA MET A 11 -2.76 8.25 -6.29
C MET A 11 -3.10 7.47 -7.56
N GLY A 12 -2.10 7.15 -8.38
CA GLY A 12 -2.27 6.31 -9.56
C GLY A 12 -2.74 4.90 -9.22
N LEU A 13 -2.46 4.42 -8.02
CA LEU A 13 -2.91 3.13 -7.53
C LEU A 13 -4.25 3.23 -6.77
N GLY A 14 -4.88 4.39 -6.76
CA GLY A 14 -6.17 4.58 -6.11
C GLY A 14 -6.10 4.95 -4.64
N PHE A 15 -4.93 5.32 -4.13
CA PHE A 15 -4.78 5.72 -2.74
C PHE A 15 -5.07 7.21 -2.58
N PRO A 16 -5.86 7.62 -1.57
CA PRO A 16 -6.22 9.01 -1.38
C PRO A 16 -5.05 9.84 -0.82
N PRO A 17 -5.14 11.18 -0.88
CA PRO A 17 -4.17 12.04 -0.22
C PRO A 17 -4.12 11.75 1.28
N LEU A 18 -2.93 11.89 1.87
CA LEU A 18 -2.73 11.67 3.29
C LEU A 18 -3.20 12.88 4.12
N VAL A 19 -3.64 12.58 5.33
CA VAL A 19 -4.10 13.58 6.30
C VAL A 19 -3.11 13.63 7.47
N GLY A 20 -2.73 14.83 7.87
CA GLY A 20 -1.80 15.05 8.97
C GLY A 20 -1.13 16.41 8.87
N THR A 21 -0.07 16.62 9.63
CA THR A 21 0.75 17.83 9.50
C THR A 21 1.55 17.76 8.20
N LEU A 22 2.03 18.90 7.72
CA LEU A 22 2.83 18.92 6.49
C LEU A 22 4.05 18.00 6.60
N ALA A 23 4.76 18.06 7.71
CA ALA A 23 5.94 17.22 7.93
C ALA A 23 5.59 15.73 7.94
N GLU A 24 4.49 15.37 8.59
CA GLU A 24 4.01 14.00 8.62
C GLU A 24 3.61 13.50 7.24
N ILE A 25 2.89 14.34 6.48
CA ILE A 25 2.47 13.98 5.12
C ILE A 25 3.68 13.75 4.23
N GLN A 26 4.69 14.63 4.31
CA GLN A 26 5.90 14.50 3.50
C GLN A 26 6.64 13.18 3.77
N GLU A 27 6.79 12.82 5.04
CA GLU A 27 7.43 11.57 5.41
C GLU A 27 6.59 10.36 5.01
N ALA A 28 5.30 10.41 5.31
CA ALA A 28 4.39 9.29 5.06
C ALA A 28 4.18 9.02 3.57
N GLU A 29 4.18 10.05 2.71
CA GLU A 29 4.06 9.86 1.27
C GLU A 29 5.19 9.02 0.72
N GLN A 30 6.42 9.25 1.19
CA GLN A 30 7.57 8.48 0.74
C GLN A 30 7.52 7.05 1.27
N ILE A 31 7.14 6.88 2.53
CA ILE A 31 7.00 5.54 3.13
C ILE A 31 5.93 4.75 2.39
N ARG A 32 4.76 5.35 2.17
CA ARG A 32 3.66 4.68 1.49
C ARG A 32 4.04 4.27 0.07
N ALA A 33 4.63 5.18 -0.70
CA ALA A 33 5.04 4.89 -2.07
C ALA A 33 6.06 3.75 -2.13
N GLU A 34 7.02 3.73 -1.20
CA GLU A 34 8.02 2.67 -1.15
C GLU A 34 7.38 1.30 -0.93
N LYS A 35 6.40 1.23 -0.03
CA LYS A 35 5.68 -0.02 0.23
C LYS A 35 4.79 -0.41 -0.95
N LEU A 36 4.12 0.55 -1.57
CA LEU A 36 3.20 0.31 -2.67
C LEU A 36 3.90 -0.08 -3.98
N LYS A 37 5.21 0.04 -4.06
CA LYS A 37 5.97 -0.43 -5.23
C LYS A 37 5.77 -1.91 -5.49
N GLN A 38 5.38 -2.67 -4.49
CA GLN A 38 5.12 -4.11 -4.64
C GLN A 38 3.77 -4.42 -5.26
N VAL A 39 2.84 -3.46 -5.29
CA VAL A 39 1.50 -3.68 -5.83
C VAL A 39 1.52 -4.11 -7.31
N PRO A 40 2.24 -3.42 -8.21
CA PRO A 40 2.29 -3.87 -9.61
C PRO A 40 2.82 -5.29 -9.77
N TRP A 41 3.79 -5.66 -8.95
CA TRP A 41 4.35 -7.02 -8.99
C TRP A 41 3.26 -8.06 -8.68
N PHE A 42 2.45 -7.81 -7.66
CA PHE A 42 1.36 -8.72 -7.29
C PHE A 42 0.28 -8.77 -8.36
N GLU A 43 -0.02 -7.65 -8.98
CA GLU A 43 -1.00 -7.61 -10.07
C GLU A 43 -0.51 -8.42 -11.28
N GLU A 44 0.78 -8.30 -11.63
CA GLU A 44 1.37 -9.02 -12.74
C GLU A 44 1.50 -10.52 -12.48
N ASN A 45 1.71 -10.91 -11.21
CA ASN A 45 1.95 -12.29 -10.85
C ASN A 45 0.73 -12.97 -10.21
N GLY A 46 -0.44 -12.34 -10.27
CA GLY A 46 -1.66 -12.88 -9.71
C GLY A 46 -2.02 -14.25 -10.28
N GLU A 47 -1.87 -14.42 -11.59
CA GLU A 47 -2.14 -15.71 -12.24
C GLU A 47 -1.22 -16.83 -11.73
N PHE A 48 0.03 -16.48 -11.42
CA PHE A 48 0.97 -17.45 -10.88
C PHE A 48 0.48 -18.00 -9.55
N TYR A 49 0.00 -17.12 -8.67
CA TYR A 49 -0.55 -17.53 -7.38
C TYR A 49 -1.82 -18.36 -7.53
N LEU A 50 -2.68 -17.99 -8.48
CA LEU A 50 -3.88 -18.77 -8.78
C LEU A 50 -3.52 -20.18 -9.24
N ASN A 51 -2.50 -20.30 -10.09
CA ASN A 51 -2.05 -21.60 -10.58
C ASN A 51 -1.46 -22.50 -9.50
N LEU A 52 -1.00 -21.89 -8.39
CA LEU A 52 -0.52 -22.63 -7.24
C LEU A 52 -1.66 -23.04 -6.29
N GLY A 53 -2.90 -22.74 -6.65
CA GLY A 53 -4.05 -23.05 -5.81
C GLY A 53 -4.27 -22.08 -4.66
N GLU A 54 -3.69 -20.90 -4.71
CA GLU A 54 -3.79 -19.89 -3.67
C GLU A 54 -4.85 -18.83 -4.01
N LEU A 55 -6.00 -19.27 -4.49
CA LEU A 55 -7.13 -18.41 -4.83
C LEU A 55 -7.52 -17.48 -3.68
N GLU A 56 -7.49 -18.00 -2.47
CA GLU A 56 -7.83 -17.23 -1.28
C GLU A 56 -6.86 -16.08 -1.05
N THR A 57 -5.57 -16.30 -1.34
CA THR A 57 -4.55 -15.26 -1.16
C THR A 57 -4.81 -14.07 -2.07
N THR A 58 -5.15 -14.32 -3.34
CA THR A 58 -5.45 -13.24 -4.29
C THR A 58 -6.71 -12.49 -3.88
N PHE A 59 -7.72 -13.21 -3.42
CA PHE A 59 -8.96 -12.61 -2.96
C PHE A 59 -8.73 -11.72 -1.74
N LEU A 60 -7.96 -12.21 -0.78
CA LEU A 60 -7.61 -11.45 0.41
C LEU A 60 -6.75 -10.23 0.08
N LEU A 61 -5.92 -10.32 -0.95
CA LEU A 61 -5.10 -9.20 -1.40
C LEU A 61 -5.98 -8.02 -1.85
N ASP A 62 -6.96 -8.27 -2.71
CA ASP A 62 -7.86 -7.22 -3.19
C ASP A 62 -8.63 -6.56 -2.04
N ASP A 63 -9.11 -7.37 -1.11
CA ASP A 63 -9.84 -6.90 0.06
C ASP A 63 -8.94 -6.09 0.98
N SER A 64 -7.74 -6.59 1.22
CA SER A 64 -6.76 -5.90 2.06
C SER A 64 -6.32 -4.59 1.45
N LEU A 65 -6.12 -4.53 0.12
CA LEU A 65 -5.80 -3.29 -0.57
C LEU A 65 -6.93 -2.27 -0.45
N ARG A 66 -8.17 -2.72 -0.51
CA ARG A 66 -9.33 -1.86 -0.32
C ARG A 66 -9.31 -1.21 1.06
N HIS A 67 -9.04 -2.00 2.09
CA HIS A 67 -8.94 -1.50 3.45
C HIS A 67 -7.72 -0.60 3.63
N LEU A 68 -6.60 -0.97 3.04
CA LEU A 68 -5.37 -0.17 3.13
C LEU A 68 -5.56 1.22 2.50
N ARG A 69 -6.37 1.32 1.44
CA ARG A 69 -6.70 2.62 0.84
C ARG A 69 -7.45 3.53 1.79
N LEU A 70 -8.16 2.98 2.77
CA LEU A 70 -8.87 3.76 3.78
C LEU A 70 -7.92 4.29 4.86
N ALA A 71 -6.70 3.79 4.93
CA ALA A 71 -5.70 4.25 5.87
C ALA A 71 -5.04 5.53 5.33
N ASP A 72 -5.75 6.65 5.43
CA ASP A 72 -5.32 7.94 4.90
C ASP A 72 -4.56 8.80 5.92
N SER A 73 -4.37 8.30 7.15
CA SER A 73 -3.61 9.01 8.17
C SER A 73 -2.11 8.90 7.91
N ALA A 74 -1.43 10.03 7.77
CA ALA A 74 0.02 10.05 7.63
C ALA A 74 0.70 9.31 8.79
N ARG A 75 0.17 9.51 9.99
CA ARG A 75 0.71 8.88 11.19
C ARG A 75 0.68 7.36 11.13
N PHE A 76 -0.37 6.78 10.56
CA PHE A 76 -0.45 5.32 10.37
C PHE A 76 0.77 4.79 9.61
N TRP A 77 1.13 5.45 8.51
CA TRP A 77 2.25 5.00 7.68
C TRP A 77 3.58 5.19 8.37
N ILE A 78 3.72 6.26 9.14
CA ILE A 78 4.95 6.52 9.92
C ILE A 78 5.10 5.51 11.04
N GLU A 79 4.05 5.26 11.80
CA GLU A 79 4.07 4.34 12.94
C GLU A 79 4.30 2.89 12.52
N ASN A 80 3.91 2.55 11.30
CA ASN A 80 4.03 1.19 10.77
C ASN A 80 5.12 1.08 9.70
N CYS A 81 6.08 2.00 9.68
CA CYS A 81 7.13 2.02 8.67
C CYS A 81 8.03 0.78 8.70
N ASP A 82 8.12 0.10 9.84
CA ASP A 82 8.92 -1.12 10.01
C ASP A 82 8.26 -2.36 9.41
N LEU A 83 6.95 -2.29 9.14
CA LEU A 83 6.22 -3.41 8.57
C LEU A 83 6.38 -3.38 7.04
N ASP A 84 6.63 -4.55 6.45
CA ASP A 84 6.66 -4.63 4.99
C ASP A 84 5.23 -4.66 4.43
N PHE A 85 5.12 -4.67 3.11
CA PHE A 85 3.84 -4.62 2.44
C PHE A 85 2.95 -5.81 2.82
N TRP A 86 3.53 -7.02 2.91
CA TRP A 86 2.81 -8.22 3.30
C TRP A 86 2.25 -8.13 4.71
N GLU A 87 3.07 -7.63 5.65
CA GLU A 87 2.66 -7.47 7.03
C GLU A 87 1.53 -6.45 7.16
N LEU A 88 1.59 -5.37 6.38
CA LEU A 88 0.50 -4.39 6.33
C LEU A 88 -0.79 -5.00 5.82
N LEU A 89 -0.72 -5.83 4.78
CA LEU A 89 -1.90 -6.49 4.24
C LEU A 89 -2.53 -7.44 5.25
N LYS A 90 -1.73 -8.11 6.04
CA LYS A 90 -2.23 -9.00 7.09
C LYS A 90 -3.02 -8.29 8.17
N TRP A 91 -2.72 -7.03 8.42
CA TRP A 91 -3.47 -6.23 9.39
C TRP A 91 -4.95 -6.11 9.04
N PHE A 92 -5.29 -6.17 7.76
CA PHE A 92 -6.62 -5.94 7.26
C PHE A 92 -7.34 -7.22 6.83
N GLN A 93 -6.83 -8.34 7.25
CA GLN A 93 -7.48 -9.63 6.99
C GLN A 93 -8.43 -10.03 8.09
#